data_73b35c1c0e64d681918750aa7697b543
#
_entry.id   73b35c1c0e64d681918750aa7697b543
#
_cell.length_a   1.000
_cell.length_b   1.000
_cell.length_c   1.000
_cell.angle_alpha   90.00
_cell.angle_beta   90.00
_cell.angle_gamma   90.00
#
_symmetry.space_group_name_H-M   'P 1'
#
loop_
_entity.id
_entity.type
_entity.pdbx_description
1 polymer ?
#
loop_
_entity_poly.entity_id
_entity_poly.type
_entity_poly.pdbx_seq_one_letter_code
_entity_poly.pdbx_strand_id
1 'polypeptide(L)'
;MKEIENENYLFPDSVVGTDSHTTMVNALSVLGWGVGGIEAEAAMLGQAISMNIPDVIGFQLKGSLSEGITATDLVLSITKILRNKGVVGKFVEFYGSGLKLSLIHI
;
A
#
# COMPACT_ATOMS: atom_id res chain seq x y z
N MET A 1 12.26 -3.77 -16.17
CA MET A 1 12.61 -5.16 -16.55
C MET A 1 14.01 -5.47 -16.10
N LYS A 2 14.22 -6.59 -15.43
CA LYS A 2 15.56 -7.10 -15.08
C LYS A 2 15.82 -8.41 -15.80
N GLU A 3 17.07 -8.61 -16.19
CA GLU A 3 17.55 -9.88 -16.75
C GLU A 3 18.23 -10.68 -15.64
N ILE A 4 17.75 -11.90 -15.40
CA ILE A 4 18.30 -12.83 -14.41
C ILE A 4 18.49 -14.17 -15.11
N GLU A 5 19.70 -14.75 -15.06
CA GLU A 5 20.01 -16.05 -15.66
C GLU A 5 19.64 -16.15 -17.15
N ASN A 6 19.86 -15.10 -17.93
CA ASN A 6 19.49 -14.97 -19.35
C ASN A 6 17.96 -14.99 -19.61
N GLU A 7 17.14 -14.84 -18.59
CA GLU A 7 15.70 -14.67 -18.71
C GLU A 7 15.30 -13.25 -18.35
N ASN A 8 14.26 -12.74 -19.03
CA ASN A 8 13.71 -11.42 -18.75
C ASN A 8 12.55 -11.55 -17.76
N TYR A 9 12.65 -10.86 -16.65
CA TYR A 9 11.60 -10.81 -15.65
C TYR A 9 10.99 -9.41 -15.56
N LEU A 10 9.68 -9.36 -15.44
CA LEU A 10 8.95 -8.12 -15.22
C LEU A 10 8.35 -8.15 -13.81
N PHE A 11 8.74 -7.20 -12.98
CA PHE A 11 8.20 -7.08 -11.63
C PHE A 11 8.23 -5.61 -11.18
N PRO A 12 7.34 -5.22 -10.26
CA PRO A 12 7.32 -3.85 -9.76
C PRO A 12 8.57 -3.56 -8.92
N ASP A 13 8.99 -2.31 -8.91
CA ASP A 13 9.98 -1.85 -7.95
C ASP A 13 9.42 -1.98 -6.53
N SER A 14 10.30 -2.20 -5.58
CA SER A 14 9.93 -2.30 -4.17
C SER A 14 10.87 -1.48 -3.30
N VAL A 15 10.34 -1.04 -2.17
CA VAL A 15 11.10 -0.29 -1.18
C VAL A 15 10.70 -0.76 0.21
N VAL A 16 11.67 -0.82 1.10
CA VAL A 16 11.43 -1.04 2.53
C VAL A 16 11.81 0.20 3.31
N GLY A 17 11.06 0.50 4.33
CA GLY A 17 11.34 1.64 5.20
C GLY A 17 10.73 1.46 6.58
N THR A 18 11.25 2.20 7.53
CA THR A 18 10.79 2.15 8.93
C THR A 18 9.68 3.14 9.23
N ASP A 19 9.43 4.08 8.32
CA ASP A 19 8.42 5.11 8.47
C ASP A 19 7.02 4.56 8.20
N SER A 20 6.03 4.99 8.97
CA SER A 20 4.62 4.65 8.75
C SER A 20 4.09 5.13 7.39
N HIS A 21 4.77 6.10 6.75
CA HIS A 21 4.43 6.62 5.44
C HIS A 21 5.06 5.84 4.28
N THR A 22 5.90 4.84 4.54
CA THR A 22 6.57 4.06 3.49
C THR A 22 5.56 3.46 2.51
N THR A 23 4.42 2.99 2.99
CA THR A 23 3.38 2.39 2.16
C THR A 23 2.68 3.37 1.22
N MET A 24 2.84 4.67 1.43
CA MET A 24 2.27 5.71 0.54
C MET A 24 2.88 5.66 -0.86
N VAL A 25 4.08 5.11 -1.00
CA VAL A 25 4.73 4.94 -2.31
C VAL A 25 3.97 3.99 -3.23
N ASN A 26 3.04 3.19 -2.70
CA ASN A 26 2.17 2.33 -3.52
C ASN A 26 1.36 3.14 -4.54
N ALA A 27 1.08 4.41 -4.26
CA ALA A 27 0.42 5.30 -5.21
C ALA A 27 1.23 5.57 -6.48
N LEU A 28 2.54 5.34 -6.44
CA LEU A 28 3.45 5.46 -7.59
C LEU A 28 3.74 4.10 -8.24
N SER A 29 2.95 3.09 -7.95
CA SER A 29 3.14 1.71 -8.44
C SER A 29 4.45 1.06 -7.97
N VAL A 30 4.94 1.48 -6.82
CA VAL A 30 6.09 0.88 -6.13
C VAL A 30 5.58 0.13 -4.90
N LEU A 31 5.98 -1.12 -4.72
CA LEU A 31 5.60 -1.88 -3.53
C LEU A 31 6.38 -1.36 -2.31
N GLY A 32 5.68 -0.71 -1.40
CA GLY A 32 6.26 -0.20 -0.17
C GLY A 32 5.94 -1.11 1.02
N TRP A 33 6.98 -1.49 1.75
CA TRP A 33 6.88 -2.34 2.94
C TRP A 33 7.34 -1.57 4.16
N GLY A 34 6.49 -1.49 5.18
CA GLY A 34 6.89 -1.02 6.49
C GLY A 34 7.57 -2.15 7.26
N VAL A 35 8.81 -1.96 7.66
CA VAL A 35 9.61 -2.98 8.37
C VAL A 35 10.21 -2.39 9.63
N GLY A 36 10.71 -3.24 10.52
CA GLY A 36 11.47 -2.79 11.68
C GLY A 36 12.86 -2.27 11.32
N GLY A 37 13.49 -1.56 12.25
CA GLY A 37 14.81 -0.98 12.01
C GLY A 37 15.87 -2.00 11.64
N ILE A 38 15.86 -3.17 12.27
CA ILE A 38 16.84 -4.24 12.00
C ILE A 38 16.69 -4.76 10.57
N GLU A 39 15.47 -4.97 10.11
CA GLU A 39 15.21 -5.43 8.74
C GLU A 39 15.62 -4.39 7.71
N ALA A 40 15.36 -3.11 7.99
CA ALA A 40 15.79 -2.02 7.11
C ALA A 40 17.31 -1.93 7.02
N GLU A 41 18.02 -2.05 8.13
CA GLU A 41 19.48 -2.08 8.15
C GLU A 41 20.03 -3.27 7.36
N ALA A 42 19.45 -4.45 7.52
CA ALA A 42 19.84 -5.63 6.78
C ALA A 42 19.69 -5.43 5.27
N ALA A 43 18.58 -4.84 4.83
CA ALA A 43 18.36 -4.51 3.43
C ALA A 43 19.39 -3.50 2.89
N MET A 44 19.73 -2.49 3.66
CA MET A 44 20.75 -1.49 3.31
C MET A 44 22.15 -2.12 3.14
N LEU A 45 22.43 -3.16 3.91
CA LEU A 45 23.68 -3.91 3.82
C LEU A 45 23.68 -4.99 2.73
N GLY A 46 22.62 -5.07 1.94
CA GLY A 46 22.52 -6.02 0.84
C GLY A 46 22.06 -7.42 1.25
N GLN A 47 21.58 -7.60 2.47
CA GLN A 47 21.03 -8.87 2.92
C GLN A 47 19.61 -9.07 2.39
N ALA A 48 19.29 -10.29 1.97
CA ALA A 48 17.95 -10.62 1.52
C ALA A 48 16.97 -10.66 2.70
N ILE A 49 15.79 -10.07 2.50
CA ILE A 49 14.68 -10.18 3.44
C ILE A 49 13.65 -11.14 2.85
N SER A 50 13.34 -12.18 3.59
CA SER A 50 12.31 -13.14 3.18
C SER A 50 10.96 -12.73 3.76
N MET A 51 9.97 -12.53 2.89
CA MET A 51 8.62 -12.18 3.28
C MET A 51 7.63 -13.03 2.50
N ASN A 52 6.56 -13.45 3.18
CA ASN A 52 5.46 -14.11 2.49
C ASN A 52 4.70 -13.11 1.63
N ILE A 53 4.25 -13.55 0.46
CA ILE A 53 3.38 -12.72 -0.38
C ILE A 53 2.05 -12.55 0.36
N PRO A 54 1.64 -11.31 0.70
CA PRO A 54 0.41 -11.09 1.44
C PRO A 54 -0.82 -11.25 0.55
N ASP A 55 -1.93 -11.60 1.16
CA ASP A 55 -3.22 -11.55 0.50
C ASP A 55 -3.59 -10.11 0.14
N VAL A 56 -4.32 -9.95 -0.95
CA VAL A 56 -4.82 -8.64 -1.38
C VAL A 56 -6.30 -8.53 -1.03
N ILE A 57 -6.66 -7.47 -0.31
CA ILE A 57 -8.05 -7.14 -0.01
C ILE A 57 -8.45 -5.94 -0.86
N GLY A 58 -9.53 -6.11 -1.65
CA GLY A 58 -10.13 -5.04 -2.42
C GLY A 58 -11.06 -4.19 -1.54
N PHE A 59 -10.90 -2.88 -1.60
CA PHE A 59 -11.80 -1.93 -0.94
C PHE A 59 -12.46 -1.06 -2.02
N GLN A 60 -13.75 -1.29 -2.24
CA GLN A 60 -14.48 -0.57 -3.27
C GLN A 60 -15.06 0.73 -2.75
N LEU A 61 -14.72 1.83 -3.40
CA LEU A 61 -15.29 3.14 -3.15
C LEU A 61 -16.37 3.44 -4.17
N LYS A 62 -17.58 3.74 -3.68
CA LYS A 62 -18.74 4.09 -4.51
C LYS A 62 -19.33 5.42 -4.07
N GLY A 63 -19.91 6.14 -5.02
CA GLY A 63 -20.60 7.40 -4.76
C GLY A 63 -19.64 8.57 -4.54
N SER A 64 -20.11 9.56 -3.81
CA SER A 64 -19.39 10.79 -3.52
C SER A 64 -19.53 11.14 -2.04
N LEU A 65 -18.62 12.01 -1.56
CA LEU A 65 -18.74 12.53 -0.21
C LEU A 65 -19.98 13.42 -0.10
N SER A 66 -20.75 13.21 0.97
CA SER A 66 -21.88 14.08 1.30
C SER A 66 -21.37 15.47 1.71
N GLU A 67 -22.24 16.47 1.56
CA GLU A 67 -21.93 17.82 1.99
C GLU A 67 -21.60 17.85 3.49
N GLY A 68 -20.53 18.55 3.86
CA GLY A 68 -20.04 18.63 5.24
C GLY A 68 -19.12 17.51 5.70
N ILE A 69 -18.87 16.49 4.87
CA ILE A 69 -17.92 15.42 5.19
C ILE A 69 -16.54 15.78 4.67
N THR A 70 -15.54 15.70 5.55
CA THR A 70 -14.15 15.99 5.22
C THR A 70 -13.38 14.75 4.76
N ALA A 71 -12.21 14.98 4.14
CA ALA A 71 -11.29 13.88 3.79
C ALA A 71 -10.83 13.12 5.05
N THR A 72 -10.68 13.79 6.18
CA THR A 72 -10.32 13.16 7.46
C THR A 72 -11.42 12.19 7.91
N ASP A 73 -12.71 12.58 7.79
CA ASP A 73 -13.82 11.70 8.12
C ASP A 73 -13.82 10.44 7.26
N LEU A 74 -13.50 10.57 5.96
CA LEU A 74 -13.39 9.45 5.05
C LEU A 74 -12.27 8.51 5.48
N VAL A 75 -11.08 9.03 5.75
CA VAL A 75 -9.92 8.24 6.17
C VAL A 75 -10.20 7.48 7.47
N LEU A 76 -10.79 8.14 8.45
CA LEU A 76 -11.14 7.51 9.72
C LEU A 76 -12.17 6.40 9.56
N SER A 77 -13.17 6.60 8.71
CA SER A 77 -14.19 5.58 8.41
C SER A 77 -13.58 4.37 7.71
N ILE A 78 -12.74 4.58 6.72
CA ILE A 78 -12.02 3.51 6.01
C ILE A 78 -11.13 2.73 6.99
N THR A 79 -10.38 3.43 7.81
CA THR A 79 -9.50 2.82 8.81
C THR A 79 -10.27 1.94 9.78
N LYS A 80 -11.44 2.40 10.23
CA LYS A 80 -12.29 1.63 11.12
C LYS A 80 -12.80 0.34 10.47
N ILE A 81 -13.27 0.43 9.23
CA ILE A 81 -13.77 -0.73 8.49
C ILE A 81 -12.65 -1.75 8.26
N LEU A 82 -11.48 -1.30 7.82
CA LEU A 82 -10.33 -2.17 7.57
C LEU A 82 -9.83 -2.82 8.86
N ARG A 83 -9.78 -2.07 9.95
CA ARG A 83 -9.38 -2.59 11.25
C ARG A 83 -10.34 -3.69 11.74
N ASN A 84 -11.63 -3.51 11.56
CA ASN A 84 -12.63 -4.51 11.93
C ASN A 84 -12.52 -5.77 11.07
N LYS A 85 -12.08 -5.64 9.83
CA LYS A 85 -11.87 -6.78 8.94
C LYS A 85 -10.58 -7.54 9.23
N GLY A 86 -9.63 -6.93 9.91
CA GLY A 86 -8.35 -7.57 10.23
C GLY A 86 -7.42 -7.66 9.03
N VAL A 87 -6.96 -6.52 8.54
CA VAL A 87 -6.09 -6.44 7.34
C VAL A 87 -4.60 -6.39 7.66
N VAL A 88 -4.21 -6.59 8.92
CA VAL A 88 -2.80 -6.60 9.29
C VAL A 88 -2.06 -7.69 8.52
N GLY A 89 -0.95 -7.35 7.90
CA GLY A 89 -0.18 -8.27 7.07
C GLY A 89 -0.77 -8.53 5.69
N LYS A 90 -1.75 -7.73 5.25
CA LYS A 90 -2.38 -7.85 3.94
C LYS A 90 -2.24 -6.55 3.17
N PHE A 91 -2.25 -6.64 1.84
CA PHE A 91 -2.35 -5.47 0.98
C PHE A 91 -3.80 -5.04 0.84
N VAL A 92 -4.02 -3.73 0.78
CA VAL A 92 -5.34 -3.16 0.52
C VAL A 92 -5.28 -2.41 -0.82
N GLU A 93 -6.14 -2.80 -1.73
CA GLU A 93 -6.29 -2.16 -3.03
C GLU A 93 -7.60 -1.37 -3.07
N PHE A 94 -7.50 -0.08 -3.37
CA PHE A 94 -8.66 0.78 -3.50
C PHE A 94 -9.10 0.87 -4.95
N TYR A 95 -10.39 0.70 -5.21
CA TYR A 95 -10.95 0.78 -6.55
C TYR A 95 -12.39 1.29 -6.52
N GLY A 96 -12.94 1.52 -7.69
CA GLY A 96 -14.34 1.93 -7.84
C GLY A 96 -14.52 3.37 -8.31
N SER A 97 -15.76 3.72 -8.62
CA SER A 97 -16.14 5.02 -9.19
C SER A 97 -15.89 6.20 -8.24
N GLY A 98 -15.95 5.97 -6.93
CA GLY A 98 -15.70 6.99 -5.92
C GLY A 98 -14.25 7.46 -5.84
N LEU A 99 -13.30 6.68 -6.37
CA LEU A 99 -11.89 7.01 -6.33
C LEU A 99 -11.56 8.30 -7.10
N LYS A 100 -12.22 8.53 -8.22
CA LYS A 100 -12.03 9.75 -9.03
C LYS A 100 -12.43 11.02 -8.28
N LEU A 101 -13.41 10.91 -7.42
CA LEU A 101 -13.91 12.05 -6.66
C LEU A 101 -13.05 12.35 -5.43
N SER A 102 -12.43 11.34 -4.85
CA SER A 102 -11.52 11.54 -3.73
C SER A 102 -10.19 12.19 -4.15
N LEU A 103 -9.73 11.94 -5.37
CA LEU A 103 -8.50 12.54 -5.89
C LEU A 103 -8.60 14.05 -6.13
N ILE A 104 -9.81 14.58 -6.30
CA ILE A 104 -10.04 16.01 -6.51
C ILE A 104 -9.92 16.79 -5.19
N HIS A 105 -10.05 16.13 -4.07
CA HIS A 105 -10.06 16.74 -2.73
C HIS A 105 -8.80 16.45 -1.90
N ILE A 106 -7.86 15.76 -2.47
CA ILE A 106 -6.53 15.55 -1.92
C ILE A 106 -5.55 16.41 -2.74
#